data_894d4cc75d5c4d958da1e52fb740b6ab
#
_entry.id   894d4cc75d5c4d958da1e52fb740b6ab
#
_cell.length_a   1.000
_cell.length_b   1.000
_cell.length_c   1.000
_cell.angle_alpha   90.00
_cell.angle_beta   90.00
_cell.angle_gamma   90.00
#
_symmetry.space_group_name_H-M   'P 1'
#
loop_
_entity.id
_entity.type
_entity.pdbx_description
1 polymer ?
#
loop_
_entity_poly.entity_id
_entity_poly.type
_entity_poly.pdbx_seq_one_letter_code
_entity_poly.pdbx_strand_id
1 'polypeptide(L)'
;MRLPSEVMRPERMGAAFPTRLSFMRSLVRRLHREQWKIEPTAFDLDHRGYGHAIYAARGPHRTYSLMVFSNPLRDDQRTDRVIAESWDACFVLFDGLPTSAEVKRLAVQAPRQEGGRFCPSDLILSRANRSVRLYEHVRDALAEGRQPDIARLAEVGYLMRTTAVYGNGKFGTCDRERLTDRPEFAGPFQAEMLIVYLIRCFTLDHVEHVARCQSPDTFVPMASENKRFLGIGNATGLGMAPFLITHPELIHYWANTREIALQKVRSMQGAQGRVRQRFHELLQRVMGHVADWCVADEAQRRRIDELSSDLVRLCAWVDGETSPLERETPWNAVYCWAVTEASIECQELVVSLLIELYPGEVDPLEECLATDARTPLDGSMQIETLRNIIEQVYAWTFESDFNDRASNTYFWYYSEDKMEPRLGFRDNEVGAECEMPIAVARDVQRLYQCLSSFSAVTPVATLLMQYPVHRHTVGRVQTIAQYPYGEVQANLIATGSRPIDLLRWKLAFFGASKFDPKSNLWTRITLYQGAPLPADLPQLDADDWCFPVRPRVA
;
A
#
# COMPACT_ATOMS: atom_id res chain seq x y z
N MET A 1 -0.41 15.42 19.46
CA MET A 1 -0.57 14.90 18.07
C MET A 1 -0.40 16.05 17.11
N ARG A 2 0.02 15.76 15.88
CA ARG A 2 0.14 16.78 14.82
C ARG A 2 -1.22 17.20 14.29
N LEU A 3 -1.29 18.38 13.66
CA LEU A 3 -2.51 18.87 13.04
C LEU A 3 -2.87 18.04 11.79
N PRO A 4 -4.17 17.85 11.49
CA PRO A 4 -4.59 17.15 10.28
C PRO A 4 -3.97 17.73 8.99
N SER A 5 -3.87 19.05 8.90
CA SER A 5 -3.24 19.74 7.76
C SER A 5 -1.75 19.39 7.56
N GLU A 6 -1.05 19.00 8.61
CA GLU A 6 0.35 18.55 8.52
C GLU A 6 0.43 17.07 8.20
N VAL A 7 -0.37 16.23 8.90
CA VAL A 7 -0.33 14.77 8.73
C VAL A 7 -0.83 14.37 7.35
N MET A 8 -1.86 15.05 6.85
CA MET A 8 -2.59 14.65 5.65
C MET A 8 -2.07 15.26 4.35
N ARG A 9 -0.87 15.81 4.34
CA ARG A 9 -0.21 16.26 3.10
C ARG A 9 0.32 15.07 2.30
N PRO A 10 -0.07 14.89 1.02
CA PRO A 10 0.33 13.73 0.23
C PRO A 10 1.85 13.55 0.11
N GLU A 11 2.58 14.64 -0.07
CA GLU A 11 4.04 14.62 -0.21
C GLU A 11 4.79 14.20 1.06
N ARG A 12 4.11 14.23 2.23
CA ARG A 12 4.71 13.89 3.51
C ARG A 12 4.88 12.40 3.74
N MET A 13 4.08 11.56 3.08
CA MET A 13 4.12 10.12 3.29
C MET A 13 5.24 9.46 2.50
N GLY A 14 6.21 8.88 3.22
CA GLY A 14 7.21 8.00 2.62
C GLY A 14 6.58 6.70 2.13
N ALA A 15 6.97 6.23 0.93
CA ALA A 15 6.45 5.01 0.32
C ALA A 15 7.57 4.12 -0.24
N ALA A 16 8.76 4.21 0.36
CA ALA A 16 9.95 3.50 -0.11
C ALA A 16 10.29 2.28 0.75
N PHE A 17 9.55 2.03 1.83
CA PHE A 17 9.82 0.96 2.77
C PHE A 17 8.52 0.51 3.48
N PRO A 18 8.43 -0.75 3.93
CA PRO A 18 7.28 -1.23 4.69
C PRO A 18 7.31 -0.67 6.12
N THR A 19 6.42 0.26 6.42
CA THR A 19 6.30 0.85 7.76
C THR A 19 5.71 -0.15 8.76
N ARG A 20 6.02 0.00 10.06
CA ARG A 20 5.63 -0.98 11.09
C ARG A 20 4.13 -1.24 11.15
N LEU A 21 3.30 -0.21 11.08
CA LEU A 21 1.84 -0.33 11.12
C LEU A 21 1.20 -0.56 9.74
N SER A 22 1.99 -0.90 8.71
CA SER A 22 1.45 -1.26 7.40
C SER A 22 0.70 -2.59 7.44
N PHE A 23 -0.28 -2.73 6.56
CA PHE A 23 -1.13 -3.93 6.53
C PHE A 23 -0.35 -5.21 6.23
N MET A 24 0.72 -5.14 5.43
CA MET A 24 1.60 -6.28 5.18
C MET A 24 2.33 -6.73 6.44
N ARG A 25 2.85 -5.78 7.22
CA ARG A 25 3.59 -6.12 8.45
C ARG A 25 2.64 -6.62 9.52
N SER A 26 1.45 -6.05 9.63
CA SER A 26 0.38 -6.55 10.48
C SER A 26 0.02 -8.01 10.15
N LEU A 27 -0.13 -8.35 8.86
CA LEU A 27 -0.37 -9.74 8.47
C LEU A 27 0.79 -10.65 8.89
N VAL A 28 2.05 -10.30 8.59
CA VAL A 28 3.20 -11.14 8.91
C VAL A 28 3.31 -11.38 10.42
N ARG A 29 3.09 -10.35 11.25
CA ARG A 29 3.04 -10.51 12.71
C ARG A 29 1.92 -11.44 13.16
N ARG A 30 0.76 -11.37 12.52
CA ARG A 30 -0.34 -12.31 12.79
C ARG A 30 0.04 -13.74 12.42
N LEU A 31 0.59 -13.95 11.21
CA LEU A 31 1.04 -15.28 10.78
C LEU A 31 2.05 -15.87 11.76
N HIS A 32 3.00 -15.06 12.25
CA HIS A 32 3.97 -15.47 13.28
C HIS A 32 3.29 -15.76 14.62
N ARG A 33 2.52 -14.83 15.17
CA ARG A 33 1.87 -14.94 16.48
C ARG A 33 0.94 -16.15 16.58
N GLU A 34 0.19 -16.40 15.51
CA GLU A 34 -0.79 -17.48 15.41
C GLU A 34 -0.18 -18.78 14.86
N GLN A 35 1.13 -18.82 14.61
CA GLN A 35 1.87 -20.00 14.17
C GLN A 35 1.29 -20.66 12.91
N TRP A 36 0.96 -19.82 11.91
CA TRP A 36 0.44 -20.32 10.64
C TRP A 36 1.46 -21.21 9.94
N LYS A 37 0.96 -22.29 9.33
CA LYS A 37 1.75 -23.19 8.49
C LYS A 37 1.37 -23.00 7.03
N ILE A 38 2.36 -22.68 6.22
CA ILE A 38 2.18 -22.42 4.78
C ILE A 38 3.05 -23.42 4.02
N GLU A 39 2.39 -24.26 3.20
CA GLU A 39 3.07 -25.34 2.47
C GLU A 39 2.36 -25.61 1.14
N PRO A 40 3.09 -26.01 0.07
CA PRO A 40 2.48 -26.53 -1.13
C PRO A 40 1.83 -27.89 -0.86
N THR A 41 0.57 -28.05 -1.22
CA THR A 41 -0.18 -29.33 -1.13
C THR A 41 -0.32 -29.99 -2.50
N ALA A 42 -0.18 -29.23 -3.59
CA ALA A 42 -0.05 -29.74 -4.95
C ALA A 42 0.87 -28.80 -5.74
N PHE A 43 1.69 -29.37 -6.61
CA PHE A 43 2.61 -28.62 -7.45
C PHE A 43 2.81 -29.35 -8.79
N ASP A 44 1.74 -29.39 -9.59
CA ASP A 44 1.64 -30.15 -10.83
C ASP A 44 1.93 -29.21 -12.01
N LEU A 45 3.20 -28.85 -12.16
CA LEU A 45 3.68 -28.01 -13.24
C LEU A 45 4.60 -28.82 -14.19
N ASP A 46 4.45 -28.57 -15.49
CA ASP A 46 5.36 -29.13 -16.49
C ASP A 46 6.77 -28.48 -16.42
N HIS A 47 7.66 -28.96 -17.27
CA HIS A 47 9.04 -28.45 -17.35
C HIS A 47 9.14 -26.96 -17.75
N ARG A 48 8.08 -26.37 -18.27
CA ARG A 48 7.97 -24.93 -18.59
C ARG A 48 7.30 -24.12 -17.47
N GLY A 49 6.84 -24.79 -16.42
CA GLY A 49 6.12 -24.18 -15.32
C GLY A 49 4.63 -23.93 -15.61
N TYR A 50 4.03 -24.68 -16.56
CA TYR A 50 2.60 -24.60 -16.85
C TYR A 50 1.85 -25.71 -16.15
N GLY A 51 0.65 -25.41 -15.66
CA GLY A 51 -0.17 -26.34 -14.91
C GLY A 51 -0.85 -25.69 -13.72
N HIS A 52 -0.95 -26.40 -12.60
CA HIS A 52 -1.55 -25.85 -11.39
C HIS A 52 -0.71 -26.13 -10.15
N ALA A 53 -0.84 -25.26 -9.17
CA ALA A 53 -0.27 -25.44 -7.82
C ALA A 53 -1.29 -25.01 -6.76
N ILE A 54 -1.18 -25.60 -5.56
CA ILE A 54 -2.02 -25.28 -4.42
C ILE A 54 -1.13 -25.13 -3.20
N TYR A 55 -1.24 -23.96 -2.53
CA TYR A 55 -0.58 -23.68 -1.26
C TYR A 55 -1.63 -23.60 -0.17
N ALA A 56 -1.52 -24.43 0.85
CA ALA A 56 -2.37 -24.35 2.02
C ALA A 56 -1.75 -23.42 3.07
N ALA A 57 -2.50 -22.45 3.52
CA ALA A 57 -2.20 -21.59 4.67
C ALA A 57 -3.12 -22.00 5.83
N ARG A 58 -2.58 -22.76 6.79
CA ARG A 58 -3.30 -23.29 7.93
C ARG A 58 -3.15 -22.36 9.13
N GLY A 59 -4.21 -21.65 9.44
CA GLY A 59 -4.32 -20.82 10.64
C GLY A 59 -4.93 -21.60 11.82
N PRO A 60 -5.11 -20.93 12.98
CA PRO A 60 -5.67 -21.55 14.19
C PRO A 60 -7.13 -22.02 14.03
N HIS A 61 -7.91 -21.31 13.24
CA HIS A 61 -9.35 -21.57 13.10
C HIS A 61 -9.72 -22.14 11.74
N ARG A 62 -9.07 -21.68 10.67
CA ARG A 62 -9.38 -22.03 9.29
C ARG A 62 -8.14 -22.30 8.47
N THR A 63 -8.34 -23.01 7.37
CA THR A 63 -7.34 -23.17 6.30
C THR A 63 -7.81 -22.40 5.10
N TYR A 64 -6.89 -21.67 4.46
CA TYR A 64 -7.09 -21.02 3.17
C TYR A 64 -6.14 -21.62 2.15
N SER A 65 -6.52 -21.65 0.89
CA SER A 65 -5.66 -22.16 -0.17
C SER A 65 -5.43 -21.12 -1.25
N LEU A 66 -4.17 -20.90 -1.63
CA LEU A 66 -3.87 -20.27 -2.91
C LEU A 66 -3.93 -21.32 -4.00
N MET A 67 -4.88 -21.20 -4.89
CA MET A 67 -4.93 -21.98 -6.12
C MET A 67 -4.28 -21.18 -7.25
N VAL A 68 -3.36 -21.80 -7.95
CA VAL A 68 -2.60 -21.20 -9.04
C VAL A 68 -2.88 -21.96 -10.34
N PHE A 69 -3.12 -21.22 -11.41
CA PHE A 69 -3.26 -21.74 -12.76
C PHE A 69 -2.28 -21.00 -13.66
N SER A 70 -1.18 -21.66 -14.01
CA SER A 70 -0.13 -21.12 -14.88
C SER A 70 -0.34 -21.62 -16.30
N ASN A 71 -0.40 -20.68 -17.24
CA ASN A 71 -0.71 -20.95 -18.64
C ASN A 71 0.35 -20.38 -19.56
N PRO A 72 0.53 -20.96 -20.77
CA PRO A 72 1.44 -20.41 -21.77
C PRO A 72 1.00 -19.00 -22.19
N LEU A 73 1.93 -18.07 -22.12
CA LEU A 73 1.77 -16.73 -22.65
C LEU A 73 2.95 -16.43 -23.57
N ARG A 74 2.66 -15.92 -24.75
CA ARG A 74 3.69 -15.54 -25.73
C ARG A 74 4.44 -14.31 -25.22
N ASP A 75 5.73 -14.19 -25.58
CA ASP A 75 6.59 -13.11 -25.10
C ASP A 75 6.13 -11.72 -25.57
N ASP A 76 5.55 -11.65 -26.78
CA ASP A 76 4.99 -10.41 -27.33
C ASP A 76 3.72 -9.93 -26.59
N GLN A 77 3.07 -10.81 -25.85
CA GLN A 77 1.90 -10.50 -25.00
C GLN A 77 2.27 -10.11 -23.57
N ARG A 78 3.52 -10.38 -23.14
CA ARG A 78 4.00 -9.95 -21.82
C ARG A 78 4.33 -8.48 -21.84
N THR A 79 3.90 -7.77 -20.84
CA THR A 79 4.09 -6.32 -20.76
C THR A 79 4.30 -5.86 -19.33
N ASP A 80 5.16 -4.86 -19.15
CA ASP A 80 5.33 -4.09 -17.92
C ASP A 80 4.29 -2.95 -17.78
N ARG A 81 3.30 -2.88 -18.67
CA ARG A 81 2.24 -1.89 -18.61
C ARG A 81 1.32 -2.13 -17.41
N VAL A 82 0.68 -1.08 -16.95
CA VAL A 82 -0.30 -1.15 -15.85
C VAL A 82 -1.50 -2.02 -16.23
N ILE A 83 -1.93 -1.95 -17.50
CA ILE A 83 -3.00 -2.77 -18.06
C ILE A 83 -2.37 -3.79 -19.01
N ALA A 84 -2.57 -5.07 -18.73
CA ALA A 84 -2.22 -6.17 -19.62
C ALA A 84 -3.49 -6.92 -20.04
N GLU A 85 -3.50 -7.43 -21.26
CA GLU A 85 -4.63 -8.17 -21.83
C GLU A 85 -4.53 -9.67 -21.53
N SER A 86 -3.32 -10.17 -21.31
CA SER A 86 -3.03 -11.59 -21.10
C SER A 86 -2.10 -11.80 -19.91
N TRP A 87 -2.15 -12.99 -19.29
CA TRP A 87 -1.51 -13.26 -18.01
C TRP A 87 -0.85 -14.64 -17.99
N ASP A 88 0.37 -14.70 -17.43
CA ASP A 88 1.12 -15.94 -17.22
C ASP A 88 0.45 -16.85 -16.18
N ALA A 89 -0.14 -16.26 -15.14
CA ALA A 89 -0.81 -17.01 -14.08
C ALA A 89 -2.03 -16.29 -13.54
N CYS A 90 -3.04 -17.07 -13.18
CA CYS A 90 -4.23 -16.65 -12.46
C CYS A 90 -4.25 -17.32 -11.09
N PHE A 91 -4.77 -16.61 -10.10
CA PHE A 91 -4.77 -17.02 -8.70
C PHE A 91 -6.16 -16.87 -8.10
N VAL A 92 -6.48 -17.80 -7.20
CA VAL A 92 -7.69 -17.73 -6.37
C VAL A 92 -7.29 -17.96 -4.92
N LEU A 93 -7.66 -17.05 -4.03
CA LEU A 93 -7.68 -17.35 -2.60
C LEU A 93 -8.98 -18.07 -2.30
N PHE A 94 -8.88 -19.31 -1.86
CA PHE A 94 -10.01 -20.22 -1.63
C PHE A 94 -10.17 -20.50 -0.13
N ASP A 95 -11.42 -20.57 0.33
CA ASP A 95 -11.76 -20.91 1.70
C ASP A 95 -11.77 -22.44 1.88
N GLY A 96 -10.80 -22.96 2.59
CA GLY A 96 -10.60 -24.39 2.80
C GLY A 96 -9.59 -25.03 1.85
N LEU A 97 -9.60 -26.36 1.82
CA LEU A 97 -8.82 -27.17 0.86
C LEU A 97 -9.73 -27.51 -0.33
N PRO A 98 -9.32 -27.17 -1.57
CA PRO A 98 -10.16 -27.42 -2.72
C PRO A 98 -10.24 -28.91 -3.07
N THR A 99 -11.42 -29.34 -3.51
CA THR A 99 -11.61 -30.66 -4.12
C THR A 99 -11.13 -30.68 -5.58
N SER A 100 -10.92 -31.87 -6.14
CA SER A 100 -10.58 -32.00 -7.57
C SER A 100 -11.61 -31.39 -8.50
N ALA A 101 -12.90 -31.36 -8.11
CA ALA A 101 -13.95 -30.73 -8.90
C ALA A 101 -13.82 -29.20 -8.90
N GLU A 102 -13.47 -28.60 -7.77
CA GLU A 102 -13.22 -27.15 -7.64
C GLU A 102 -11.97 -26.72 -8.39
N VAL A 103 -10.90 -27.51 -8.33
CA VAL A 103 -9.69 -27.26 -9.15
C VAL A 103 -10.04 -27.23 -10.63
N LYS A 104 -10.80 -28.24 -11.13
CA LYS A 104 -11.22 -28.28 -12.54
C LYS A 104 -12.14 -27.10 -12.91
N ARG A 105 -13.06 -26.74 -12.04
CA ARG A 105 -13.93 -25.57 -12.25
C ARG A 105 -13.13 -24.28 -12.37
N LEU A 106 -12.25 -24.03 -11.41
CA LEU A 106 -11.47 -22.79 -11.34
C LEU A 106 -10.38 -22.70 -12.41
N ALA A 107 -9.83 -23.82 -12.87
CA ALA A 107 -8.92 -23.85 -14.01
C ALA A 107 -9.54 -23.22 -15.28
N VAL A 108 -10.86 -23.36 -15.45
CA VAL A 108 -11.60 -22.76 -16.58
C VAL A 108 -12.08 -21.34 -16.26
N GLN A 109 -12.54 -21.09 -15.04
CA GLN A 109 -13.19 -19.83 -14.68
C GLN A 109 -12.21 -18.73 -14.30
N ALA A 110 -11.14 -19.04 -13.54
CA ALA A 110 -10.22 -18.04 -13.05
C ALA A 110 -9.54 -17.23 -14.16
N PRO A 111 -9.10 -17.79 -15.29
CA PRO A 111 -8.55 -17.01 -16.39
C PRO A 111 -9.53 -16.01 -17.01
N ARG A 112 -10.82 -16.31 -17.00
CA ARG A 112 -11.86 -15.45 -17.57
C ARG A 112 -12.22 -14.29 -16.66
N GLN A 113 -12.11 -14.48 -15.35
CA GLN A 113 -12.40 -13.49 -14.30
C GLN A 113 -13.69 -12.68 -14.52
N GLU A 114 -14.72 -13.36 -14.95
CA GLU A 114 -16.03 -12.75 -15.16
C GLU A 114 -16.81 -12.73 -13.85
N GLY A 115 -17.26 -11.55 -13.43
CA GLY A 115 -18.09 -11.38 -12.24
C GLY A 115 -19.35 -12.23 -12.27
N GLY A 116 -19.83 -12.68 -11.09
CA GLY A 116 -21.06 -13.46 -10.93
C GLY A 116 -20.93 -14.98 -11.17
N ARG A 117 -19.75 -15.48 -11.52
CA ARG A 117 -19.50 -16.92 -11.75
C ARG A 117 -18.78 -17.63 -10.60
N PHE A 118 -18.47 -16.91 -9.53
CA PHE A 118 -17.69 -17.43 -8.41
C PHE A 118 -18.57 -17.95 -7.28
N CYS A 119 -18.06 -18.99 -6.61
CA CYS A 119 -18.70 -19.56 -5.42
C CYS A 119 -18.33 -18.76 -4.16
N PRO A 120 -19.11 -18.90 -3.07
CA PRO A 120 -18.78 -18.24 -1.79
C PRO A 120 -17.39 -18.56 -1.24
N SER A 121 -16.81 -19.70 -1.62
CA SER A 121 -15.46 -20.10 -1.22
C SER A 121 -14.35 -19.42 -2.04
N ASP A 122 -14.68 -18.77 -3.17
CA ASP A 122 -13.72 -18.08 -4.02
C ASP A 122 -13.58 -16.63 -3.52
N LEU A 123 -12.66 -16.38 -2.58
CA LEU A 123 -12.60 -15.13 -1.82
C LEU A 123 -11.96 -13.98 -2.59
N ILE A 124 -10.85 -14.25 -3.27
CA ILE A 124 -10.08 -13.23 -4.01
C ILE A 124 -9.56 -13.82 -5.30
N LEU A 125 -9.64 -13.03 -6.35
CA LEU A 125 -9.08 -13.34 -7.65
C LEU A 125 -7.90 -12.44 -7.96
N SER A 126 -6.85 -13.00 -8.54
CA SER A 126 -5.69 -12.25 -8.96
C SER A 126 -5.04 -12.83 -10.21
N ARG A 127 -4.12 -12.08 -10.77
CA ARG A 127 -3.31 -12.48 -11.92
C ARG A 127 -1.92 -11.86 -11.83
N ALA A 128 -0.96 -12.51 -12.48
CA ALA A 128 0.39 -11.96 -12.59
C ALA A 128 1.05 -12.32 -13.92
N ASN A 129 1.99 -11.47 -14.31
CA ASN A 129 2.92 -11.71 -15.40
C ASN A 129 4.35 -11.80 -14.87
N ARG A 130 5.15 -12.68 -15.48
CA ARG A 130 6.59 -12.75 -15.24
C ARG A 130 7.23 -11.40 -15.57
N SER A 131 8.18 -10.97 -14.76
CA SER A 131 8.96 -9.77 -15.05
C SER A 131 9.82 -9.99 -16.29
N VAL A 132 9.56 -9.24 -17.34
CA VAL A 132 10.35 -9.27 -18.57
C VAL A 132 11.81 -8.82 -18.37
N ARG A 133 12.12 -8.20 -17.23
CA ARG A 133 13.45 -7.68 -16.90
C ARG A 133 14.28 -8.60 -16.03
N LEU A 134 13.65 -9.48 -15.25
CA LEU A 134 14.37 -10.21 -14.21
C LEU A 134 14.10 -11.73 -14.21
N TYR A 135 12.89 -12.19 -14.57
CA TYR A 135 12.51 -13.58 -14.39
C TYR A 135 13.47 -14.56 -15.08
N GLU A 136 13.73 -14.36 -16.39
CA GLU A 136 14.61 -15.23 -17.16
C GLU A 136 16.06 -15.15 -16.69
N HIS A 137 16.53 -13.95 -16.34
CA HIS A 137 17.87 -13.80 -15.78
C HIS A 137 18.09 -14.64 -14.52
N VAL A 138 17.09 -14.65 -13.61
CA VAL A 138 17.16 -15.45 -12.38
C VAL A 138 17.09 -16.94 -12.71
N ARG A 139 16.13 -17.36 -13.54
CA ARG A 139 15.99 -18.74 -14.02
C ARG A 139 17.31 -19.28 -14.57
N ASP A 140 17.90 -18.54 -15.50
CA ASP A 140 19.11 -18.99 -16.21
C ASP A 140 20.33 -19.02 -15.27
N ALA A 141 20.49 -18.03 -14.40
CA ALA A 141 21.56 -18.06 -13.41
C ALA A 141 21.48 -19.30 -12.51
N LEU A 142 20.28 -19.63 -11.99
CA LEU A 142 20.08 -20.81 -11.15
C LEU A 142 20.31 -22.11 -11.94
N ALA A 143 19.86 -22.20 -13.18
CA ALA A 143 20.08 -23.35 -14.07
C ALA A 143 21.57 -23.57 -14.38
N GLU A 144 22.36 -22.50 -14.49
CA GLU A 144 23.80 -22.53 -14.72
C GLU A 144 24.63 -22.73 -13.43
N GLY A 145 24.01 -23.00 -12.29
CA GLY A 145 24.72 -23.23 -11.02
C GLY A 145 25.23 -21.97 -10.33
N ARG A 146 24.64 -20.81 -10.63
CA ARG A 146 25.06 -19.50 -10.09
C ARG A 146 23.92 -18.81 -9.37
N GLN A 147 24.25 -17.97 -8.39
CA GLN A 147 23.27 -17.03 -7.84
C GLN A 147 23.03 -15.88 -8.83
N PRO A 148 21.81 -15.32 -8.89
CA PRO A 148 21.52 -14.18 -9.75
C PRO A 148 22.30 -12.94 -9.31
N ASP A 149 22.59 -12.06 -10.26
CA ASP A 149 23.28 -10.79 -10.01
C ASP A 149 22.45 -9.90 -9.07
N ILE A 150 23.07 -9.50 -7.95
CA ILE A 150 22.41 -8.74 -6.88
C ILE A 150 22.03 -7.33 -7.35
N ALA A 151 22.79 -6.71 -8.23
CA ALA A 151 22.46 -5.37 -8.73
C ALA A 151 21.19 -5.42 -9.59
N ARG A 152 21.03 -6.47 -10.42
CA ARG A 152 19.79 -6.69 -11.18
C ARG A 152 18.60 -7.04 -10.30
N LEU A 153 18.80 -7.85 -9.24
CA LEU A 153 17.76 -8.09 -8.24
C LEU A 153 17.32 -6.78 -7.61
N ALA A 154 18.26 -5.92 -7.23
CA ALA A 154 18.00 -4.65 -6.58
C ALA A 154 17.29 -3.63 -7.49
N GLU A 155 17.64 -3.59 -8.77
CA GLU A 155 16.99 -2.71 -9.76
C GLU A 155 15.49 -3.01 -9.89
N VAL A 156 15.11 -4.30 -9.97
CA VAL A 156 13.72 -4.71 -10.23
C VAL A 156 12.97 -5.04 -8.94
N GLY A 157 13.52 -5.90 -8.07
CA GLY A 157 12.97 -6.29 -6.77
C GLY A 157 11.86 -7.34 -6.80
N TYR A 158 11.47 -7.86 -7.98
CA TYR A 158 10.39 -8.84 -8.10
C TYR A 158 10.52 -9.71 -9.36
N LEU A 159 10.07 -10.97 -9.27
CA LEU A 159 10.03 -11.91 -10.40
C LEU A 159 8.70 -11.92 -11.13
N MET A 160 7.60 -11.67 -10.43
CA MET A 160 6.27 -11.53 -11.04
C MET A 160 5.63 -10.22 -10.57
N ARG A 161 4.75 -9.68 -11.43
CA ARG A 161 3.96 -8.50 -11.19
C ARG A 161 2.49 -8.86 -11.18
N THR A 162 1.81 -8.51 -10.08
CA THR A 162 0.37 -8.75 -9.90
C THR A 162 -0.44 -7.47 -9.91
N THR A 163 -1.74 -7.59 -10.11
CA THR A 163 -2.74 -6.52 -9.95
C THR A 163 -3.67 -6.75 -8.76
N ALA A 164 -3.38 -7.77 -7.93
CA ALA A 164 -4.29 -8.27 -6.89
C ALA A 164 -4.74 -7.28 -5.84
N VAL A 165 -3.89 -6.33 -5.47
CA VAL A 165 -4.05 -5.59 -4.21
C VAL A 165 -5.03 -4.44 -4.29
N TYR A 166 -5.55 -4.13 -5.46
CA TYR A 166 -6.17 -2.81 -5.66
C TYR A 166 -7.66 -2.84 -6.03
N GLY A 167 -8.31 -3.96 -5.75
CA GLY A 167 -9.75 -4.05 -5.57
C GLY A 167 -10.65 -3.15 -6.42
N ASN A 168 -10.52 -3.23 -7.73
CA ASN A 168 -11.51 -2.63 -8.60
C ASN A 168 -12.44 -3.73 -9.07
N GLY A 169 -13.45 -4.10 -8.33
CA GLY A 169 -14.56 -4.95 -8.78
C GLY A 169 -14.32 -6.14 -9.72
N LYS A 170 -13.32 -6.05 -10.60
CA LYS A 170 -12.94 -7.14 -11.51
C LYS A 170 -11.80 -8.01 -10.98
N PHE A 171 -10.92 -7.47 -10.12
CA PHE A 171 -9.77 -8.17 -9.56
C PHE A 171 -9.61 -7.76 -8.11
N GLY A 172 -9.72 -8.68 -7.20
CA GLY A 172 -9.65 -8.45 -5.78
C GLY A 172 -10.72 -9.24 -5.05
N THR A 173 -11.16 -8.75 -3.91
CA THR A 173 -12.16 -9.39 -3.09
C THR A 173 -13.45 -9.56 -3.86
N CYS A 174 -13.90 -10.79 -4.03
CA CYS A 174 -15.16 -11.10 -4.72
C CYS A 174 -16.37 -10.48 -3.99
N ASP A 175 -16.29 -10.42 -2.67
CA ASP A 175 -17.31 -9.84 -1.81
C ASP A 175 -16.72 -9.58 -0.41
N ARG A 176 -16.56 -8.32 -0.03
CA ARG A 176 -16.04 -7.97 1.29
C ARG A 176 -16.97 -8.37 2.43
N GLU A 177 -18.26 -8.32 2.22
CA GLU A 177 -19.22 -8.70 3.24
C GLU A 177 -19.05 -10.18 3.65
N ARG A 178 -18.60 -11.01 2.71
CA ARG A 178 -18.32 -12.43 2.99
C ARG A 178 -17.06 -12.67 3.80
N LEU A 179 -16.19 -11.69 3.95
CA LEU A 179 -14.97 -11.80 4.76
C LEU A 179 -15.21 -11.44 6.23
N THR A 180 -16.30 -10.76 6.56
CA THR A 180 -16.57 -10.25 7.91
C THR A 180 -16.73 -11.35 8.96
N ASP A 181 -17.17 -12.54 8.56
CA ASP A 181 -17.35 -13.69 9.45
C ASP A 181 -16.03 -14.43 9.77
N ARG A 182 -14.90 -13.92 9.30
CA ARG A 182 -13.58 -14.55 9.48
C ARG A 182 -12.70 -13.69 10.37
N PRO A 183 -12.43 -14.13 11.61
CA PRO A 183 -11.59 -13.37 12.53
C PRO A 183 -10.19 -13.12 11.97
N GLU A 184 -9.68 -14.00 11.12
CA GLU A 184 -8.39 -13.84 10.45
C GLU A 184 -8.34 -12.63 9.51
N PHE A 185 -9.50 -12.17 9.05
CA PHE A 185 -9.62 -11.03 8.13
C PHE A 185 -10.32 -9.81 8.76
N ALA A 186 -10.41 -9.77 10.08
CA ALA A 186 -11.01 -8.64 10.79
C ALA A 186 -10.24 -7.32 10.60
N GLY A 187 -8.93 -7.38 10.40
CA GLY A 187 -8.12 -6.20 10.09
C GLY A 187 -8.23 -5.78 8.62
N PRO A 188 -7.86 -4.52 8.30
CA PRO A 188 -7.95 -3.98 6.95
C PRO A 188 -7.12 -4.79 5.95
N PHE A 189 -7.71 -5.18 4.83
CA PHE A 189 -7.03 -5.81 3.70
C PHE A 189 -6.26 -7.11 4.01
N GLN A 190 -6.56 -7.80 5.11
CA GLN A 190 -5.79 -8.97 5.53
C GLN A 190 -5.87 -10.13 4.53
N ALA A 191 -7.02 -10.36 3.90
CA ALA A 191 -7.17 -11.38 2.88
C ALA A 191 -6.38 -11.04 1.61
N GLU A 192 -6.42 -9.78 1.19
CA GLU A 192 -5.64 -9.26 0.05
C GLU A 192 -4.13 -9.33 0.32
N MET A 193 -3.71 -9.04 1.55
CA MET A 193 -2.31 -9.18 1.94
C MET A 193 -1.88 -10.65 1.95
N LEU A 194 -2.75 -11.56 2.43
CA LEU A 194 -2.47 -13.00 2.45
C LEU A 194 -2.27 -13.55 1.03
N ILE A 195 -3.18 -13.24 0.09
CA ILE A 195 -3.02 -13.76 -1.28
C ILE A 195 -1.72 -13.27 -1.92
N VAL A 196 -1.32 -12.00 -1.70
CA VAL A 196 -0.07 -11.46 -2.24
C VAL A 196 1.15 -12.15 -1.62
N TYR A 197 1.11 -12.43 -0.31
CA TYR A 197 2.17 -13.17 0.36
C TYR A 197 2.32 -14.59 -0.22
N LEU A 198 1.22 -15.29 -0.44
CA LEU A 198 1.21 -16.63 -1.02
C LEU A 198 1.64 -16.62 -2.51
N ILE A 199 1.25 -15.60 -3.28
CA ILE A 199 1.75 -15.41 -4.67
C ILE A 199 3.27 -15.25 -4.67
N ARG A 200 3.85 -14.55 -3.69
CA ARG A 200 5.30 -14.45 -3.55
C ARG A 200 5.94 -15.82 -3.33
N CYS A 201 5.37 -16.65 -2.44
CA CYS A 201 5.86 -18.01 -2.20
C CYS A 201 5.86 -18.83 -3.51
N PHE A 202 4.72 -18.87 -4.18
CA PHE A 202 4.60 -19.53 -5.47
C PHE A 202 5.63 -19.03 -6.49
N THR A 203 5.83 -17.73 -6.59
CA THR A 203 6.73 -17.12 -7.58
C THR A 203 8.18 -17.58 -7.39
N LEU A 204 8.63 -17.69 -6.15
CA LEU A 204 9.97 -18.18 -5.81
C LEU A 204 10.13 -19.66 -6.14
N ASP A 205 9.16 -20.49 -5.76
CA ASP A 205 9.19 -21.93 -6.06
C ASP A 205 9.06 -22.19 -7.56
N HIS A 206 8.26 -21.39 -8.26
CA HIS A 206 8.07 -21.50 -9.70
C HIS A 206 9.35 -21.26 -10.51
N VAL A 207 10.10 -20.21 -10.19
CA VAL A 207 11.36 -19.92 -10.90
C VAL A 207 12.41 -21.01 -10.66
N GLU A 208 12.50 -21.53 -9.43
CA GLU A 208 13.39 -22.65 -9.09
C GLU A 208 12.97 -23.96 -9.78
N HIS A 209 11.68 -24.24 -9.86
CA HIS A 209 11.15 -25.40 -10.59
C HIS A 209 11.56 -25.37 -12.06
N VAL A 210 11.31 -24.25 -12.73
CA VAL A 210 11.64 -24.11 -14.16
C VAL A 210 13.16 -24.17 -14.38
N ALA A 211 13.97 -23.54 -13.52
CA ALA A 211 15.42 -23.61 -13.60
C ALA A 211 15.96 -25.03 -13.41
N ARG A 212 15.42 -25.77 -12.43
CA ARG A 212 15.77 -27.18 -12.17
C ARG A 212 15.41 -28.08 -13.35
N CYS A 213 14.21 -27.88 -13.94
CA CYS A 213 13.81 -28.65 -15.11
C CYS A 213 14.64 -28.33 -16.35
N GLN A 214 15.14 -27.09 -16.49
CA GLN A 214 15.99 -26.67 -17.58
C GLN A 214 17.37 -27.34 -17.53
N SER A 215 17.98 -27.47 -16.36
CA SER A 215 19.34 -28.00 -16.17
C SER A 215 19.43 -28.75 -14.82
N PRO A 216 18.89 -29.98 -14.73
CA PRO A 216 18.84 -30.72 -13.46
C PRO A 216 20.20 -30.94 -12.80
N ASP A 217 21.25 -31.14 -13.61
CA ASP A 217 22.59 -31.49 -13.13
C ASP A 217 23.40 -30.30 -12.59
N THR A 218 23.08 -29.09 -13.05
CA THR A 218 23.82 -27.86 -12.67
C THR A 218 23.01 -26.93 -11.80
N PHE A 219 21.70 -27.12 -11.69
CA PHE A 219 20.81 -26.28 -10.90
C PHE A 219 21.28 -26.10 -9.45
N VAL A 220 21.22 -24.86 -8.98
CA VAL A 220 21.37 -24.52 -7.56
C VAL A 220 20.13 -23.75 -7.06
N PRO A 221 19.67 -24.00 -5.82
CA PRO A 221 18.59 -23.21 -5.25
C PRO A 221 19.03 -21.75 -5.02
N MET A 222 18.09 -20.83 -5.07
CA MET A 222 18.35 -19.43 -4.75
C MET A 222 18.69 -19.27 -3.25
N ALA A 223 19.73 -18.50 -2.95
CA ALA A 223 20.11 -18.18 -1.58
C ALA A 223 18.96 -17.51 -0.81
N SER A 224 18.82 -17.82 0.48
CA SER A 224 17.72 -17.34 1.33
C SER A 224 17.64 -15.81 1.38
N GLU A 225 18.79 -15.13 1.42
CA GLU A 225 18.84 -13.66 1.41
C GLU A 225 18.27 -13.09 0.10
N ASN A 226 18.57 -13.72 -1.04
CA ASN A 226 18.05 -13.31 -2.35
C ASN A 226 16.53 -13.55 -2.42
N LYS A 227 16.05 -14.70 -1.94
CA LYS A 227 14.61 -14.99 -1.83
C LYS A 227 13.90 -13.97 -0.95
N ARG A 228 14.47 -13.68 0.22
CA ARG A 228 13.92 -12.72 1.18
C ARG A 228 13.88 -11.31 0.60
N PHE A 229 14.90 -10.91 -0.14
CA PHE A 229 14.97 -9.60 -0.80
C PHE A 229 13.93 -9.43 -1.91
N LEU A 230 13.54 -10.50 -2.59
CA LEU A 230 12.54 -10.45 -3.65
C LEU A 230 11.11 -10.38 -3.09
N GLY A 231 10.38 -9.40 -3.57
CA GLY A 231 8.95 -9.23 -3.31
C GLY A 231 8.09 -9.57 -4.52
N ILE A 232 6.88 -9.01 -4.54
CA ILE A 232 5.95 -9.04 -5.67
C ILE A 232 5.81 -7.64 -6.25
N GLY A 233 5.98 -7.53 -7.57
CA GLY A 233 5.83 -6.28 -8.28
C GLY A 233 4.38 -5.86 -8.44
N ASN A 234 4.16 -4.57 -8.42
CA ASN A 234 2.92 -3.96 -8.84
C ASN A 234 3.21 -2.62 -9.55
N ALA A 235 2.32 -2.23 -10.44
CA ALA A 235 2.30 -0.89 -10.99
C ALA A 235 0.96 -0.27 -10.62
N THR A 236 1.01 0.83 -9.89
CA THR A 236 -0.19 1.54 -9.47
C THR A 236 -0.28 2.88 -10.18
N GLY A 237 -1.45 3.18 -10.70
CA GLY A 237 -1.73 4.40 -11.43
C GLY A 237 -2.68 5.33 -10.70
N LEU A 238 -2.80 6.56 -11.17
CA LEU A 238 -3.68 7.57 -10.60
C LEU A 238 -5.15 7.16 -10.59
N GLY A 239 -5.57 6.29 -11.51
CA GLY A 239 -6.90 5.69 -11.47
C GLY A 239 -7.23 4.92 -10.18
N MET A 240 -6.22 4.65 -9.33
CA MET A 240 -6.37 4.03 -8.01
C MET A 240 -6.32 5.03 -6.85
N ALA A 241 -6.02 6.29 -7.10
CA ALA A 241 -6.00 7.33 -6.07
C ALA A 241 -7.39 7.65 -5.47
N PRO A 242 -8.50 7.50 -6.18
CA PRO A 242 -9.85 7.69 -5.61
C PRO A 242 -10.16 6.82 -4.40
N PHE A 243 -9.47 5.69 -4.25
CA PHE A 243 -9.52 4.90 -3.02
C PHE A 243 -9.32 5.77 -1.76
N LEU A 244 -8.44 6.75 -1.80
CA LEU A 244 -8.17 7.67 -0.69
C LEU A 244 -9.38 8.56 -0.35
N ILE A 245 -10.25 8.83 -1.32
CA ILE A 245 -11.45 9.64 -1.12
C ILE A 245 -12.61 8.80 -0.61
N THR A 246 -12.69 7.53 -1.02
CA THR A 246 -13.80 6.64 -0.69
C THR A 246 -13.64 5.95 0.66
N HIS A 247 -12.46 6.01 1.28
CA HIS A 247 -12.16 5.33 2.53
C HIS A 247 -11.61 6.28 3.61
N PRO A 248 -12.27 7.40 3.93
CA PRO A 248 -11.76 8.40 4.85
C PRO A 248 -11.61 7.88 6.28
N GLU A 249 -12.50 7.01 6.73
CA GLU A 249 -12.43 6.42 8.07
C GLU A 249 -11.21 5.50 8.22
N LEU A 250 -10.99 4.60 7.25
CA LEU A 250 -9.81 3.73 7.21
C LEU A 250 -8.51 4.56 7.29
N ILE A 251 -8.43 5.62 6.52
CA ILE A 251 -7.27 6.50 6.48
C ILE A 251 -7.11 7.20 7.83
N HIS A 252 -8.21 7.68 8.41
CA HIS A 252 -8.18 8.29 9.73
C HIS A 252 -7.66 7.32 10.78
N TYR A 253 -8.22 6.12 10.87
CA TYR A 253 -7.80 5.13 11.87
C TYR A 253 -6.31 4.78 11.71
N TRP A 254 -5.84 4.59 10.48
CA TRP A 254 -4.43 4.31 10.25
C TRP A 254 -3.53 5.49 10.65
N ALA A 255 -3.84 6.70 10.20
CA ALA A 255 -3.05 7.89 10.52
C ALA A 255 -3.08 8.21 12.02
N ASN A 256 -4.25 8.11 12.67
CA ASN A 256 -4.41 8.33 14.10
C ASN A 256 -3.61 7.32 14.93
N THR A 257 -3.68 6.04 14.57
CA THR A 257 -2.90 4.97 15.22
C THR A 257 -1.40 5.23 15.11
N ARG A 258 -0.95 5.67 13.93
CA ARG A 258 0.44 6.06 13.70
C ARG A 258 0.87 7.27 14.55
N GLU A 259 0.02 8.29 14.68
CA GLU A 259 0.29 9.45 15.53
C GLU A 259 0.30 9.08 17.02
N ILE A 260 -0.58 8.18 17.48
CA ILE A 260 -0.56 7.65 18.85
C ILE A 260 0.73 6.88 19.11
N ALA A 261 1.15 6.00 18.20
CA ALA A 261 2.41 5.27 18.29
C ALA A 261 3.61 6.22 18.41
N LEU A 262 3.65 7.23 17.53
CA LEU A 262 4.69 8.25 17.55
C LEU A 262 4.71 9.03 18.87
N GLN A 263 3.56 9.42 19.39
CA GLN A 263 3.45 10.14 20.67
C GLN A 263 3.94 9.28 21.82
N LYS A 264 3.58 7.99 21.88
CA LYS A 264 4.10 7.06 22.89
C LYS A 264 5.62 7.00 22.86
N VAL A 265 6.22 6.78 21.70
CA VAL A 265 7.68 6.69 21.57
C VAL A 265 8.36 8.00 21.97
N ARG A 266 7.83 9.15 21.56
CA ARG A 266 8.37 10.48 21.91
C ARG A 266 8.33 10.75 23.43
N SER A 267 7.39 10.16 24.15
CA SER A 267 7.28 10.34 25.62
C SER A 267 8.20 9.42 26.43
N MET A 268 8.90 8.47 25.78
CA MET A 268 9.83 7.57 26.47
C MET A 268 11.02 8.35 27.01
N GLN A 269 11.30 8.10 28.31
CA GLN A 269 12.41 8.75 29.01
C GLN A 269 13.69 7.93 28.88
N GLY A 270 14.77 8.61 28.54
CA GLY A 270 16.11 8.04 28.36
C GLY A 270 16.23 7.07 27.18
N ALA A 271 17.39 7.00 26.59
CA ALA A 271 17.75 5.99 25.60
C ALA A 271 18.43 4.83 26.30
N GLN A 272 17.69 3.79 26.68
CA GLN A 272 18.29 2.58 27.24
C GLN A 272 19.27 1.93 26.25
N GLY A 273 20.35 1.29 26.76
CA GLY A 273 21.45 0.80 25.94
C GLY A 273 21.02 -0.04 24.73
N ARG A 274 20.09 -1.00 24.92
CA ARG A 274 19.58 -1.86 23.84
C ARG A 274 18.77 -1.07 22.80
N VAL A 275 17.95 -0.10 23.20
CA VAL A 275 17.13 0.71 22.27
C VAL A 275 18.04 1.69 21.54
N ARG A 276 19.04 2.27 22.21
CA ARG A 276 20.07 3.11 21.59
C ARG A 276 20.83 2.33 20.50
N GLN A 277 21.29 1.12 20.82
CA GLN A 277 21.94 0.25 19.83
C GLN A 277 21.01 -0.01 18.65
N ARG A 278 19.75 -0.37 18.90
CA ARG A 278 18.75 -0.62 17.87
C ARG A 278 18.55 0.61 16.97
N PHE A 279 18.51 1.82 17.53
CA PHE A 279 18.40 3.04 16.75
C PHE A 279 19.58 3.22 15.78
N HIS A 280 20.81 3.00 16.24
CA HIS A 280 22.00 3.06 15.38
C HIS A 280 21.96 2.00 14.27
N GLU A 281 21.58 0.76 14.60
CA GLU A 281 21.44 -0.32 13.60
C GLU A 281 20.42 0.06 12.51
N LEU A 282 19.25 0.55 12.91
CA LEU A 282 18.22 1.01 11.98
C LEU A 282 18.69 2.20 11.14
N LEU A 283 19.40 3.14 11.74
CA LEU A 283 19.92 4.31 11.03
C LEU A 283 20.96 3.90 9.97
N GLN A 284 21.83 2.94 10.28
CA GLN A 284 22.78 2.37 9.30
C GLN A 284 22.03 1.65 8.15
N ARG A 285 20.98 0.89 8.48
CA ARG A 285 20.13 0.24 7.45
C ARG A 285 19.45 1.25 6.55
N VAL A 286 18.92 2.33 7.13
CA VAL A 286 18.30 3.43 6.37
C VAL A 286 19.29 4.03 5.39
N MET A 287 20.51 4.33 5.83
CA MET A 287 21.53 4.88 4.93
C MET A 287 21.82 3.94 3.75
N GLY A 288 21.95 2.64 4.01
CA GLY A 288 22.12 1.63 2.96
C GLY A 288 20.91 1.56 2.02
N HIS A 289 19.70 1.58 2.60
CA HIS A 289 18.46 1.56 1.82
C HIS A 289 18.31 2.78 0.90
N VAL A 290 18.61 3.97 1.40
CA VAL A 290 18.54 5.22 0.63
C VAL A 290 19.60 5.27 -0.46
N ALA A 291 20.82 4.79 -0.17
CA ALA A 291 21.90 4.69 -1.17
C ALA A 291 21.51 3.75 -2.34
N ASP A 292 20.70 2.73 -2.07
CA ASP A 292 20.20 1.79 -3.08
C ASP A 292 18.92 2.27 -3.79
N TRP A 293 18.34 3.38 -3.34
CA TRP A 293 17.08 3.88 -3.88
C TRP A 293 17.29 4.74 -5.13
N CYS A 294 17.42 4.09 -6.27
CA CYS A 294 17.60 4.74 -7.56
C CYS A 294 16.27 4.91 -8.29
N VAL A 295 16.01 6.11 -8.80
CA VAL A 295 14.82 6.45 -9.60
C VAL A 295 15.22 7.26 -10.83
N ALA A 296 14.41 7.15 -11.89
CA ALA A 296 14.60 7.94 -13.10
C ALA A 296 13.93 9.33 -13.01
N ASP A 297 12.86 9.46 -12.22
CA ASP A 297 12.13 10.72 -12.04
C ASP A 297 13.01 11.76 -11.34
N GLU A 298 13.23 12.89 -11.97
CA GLU A 298 14.16 13.94 -11.50
C GLU A 298 13.67 14.60 -10.20
N ALA A 299 12.36 14.83 -10.05
CA ALA A 299 11.82 15.42 -8.84
C ALA A 299 11.98 14.47 -7.64
N GLN A 300 11.74 13.17 -7.85
CA GLN A 300 11.96 12.17 -6.81
C GLN A 300 13.45 12.00 -6.49
N ARG A 301 14.32 12.08 -7.48
CA ARG A 301 15.78 12.03 -7.26
C ARG A 301 16.26 13.16 -6.37
N ARG A 302 15.82 14.40 -6.64
CA ARG A 302 16.16 15.55 -5.78
C ARG A 302 15.72 15.33 -4.32
N ARG A 303 14.52 14.78 -4.09
CA ARG A 303 14.05 14.44 -2.74
C ARG A 303 14.92 13.37 -2.06
N ILE A 304 15.44 12.40 -2.82
CA ILE A 304 16.35 11.38 -2.30
C ILE A 304 17.71 11.99 -1.97
N ASP A 305 18.22 12.91 -2.77
CA ASP A 305 19.48 13.62 -2.52
C ASP A 305 19.38 14.50 -1.25
N GLU A 306 18.26 15.21 -1.07
CA GLU A 306 17.96 15.96 0.15
C GLU A 306 17.88 15.03 1.37
N LEU A 307 17.15 13.92 1.26
CA LEU A 307 17.05 12.90 2.30
C LEU A 307 18.42 12.34 2.68
N SER A 308 19.28 12.03 1.69
CA SER A 308 20.65 11.54 1.95
C SER A 308 21.48 12.55 2.72
N SER A 309 21.38 13.82 2.36
CA SER A 309 22.07 14.92 3.05
C SER A 309 21.58 15.07 4.50
N ASP A 310 20.27 15.00 4.71
CA ASP A 310 19.67 15.06 6.04
C ASP A 310 20.07 13.89 6.92
N LEU A 311 20.17 12.68 6.37
CA LEU A 311 20.62 11.49 7.11
C LEU A 311 22.08 11.63 7.58
N VAL A 312 22.95 12.19 6.75
CA VAL A 312 24.34 12.48 7.15
C VAL A 312 24.36 13.48 8.31
N ARG A 313 23.55 14.56 8.24
CA ARG A 313 23.42 15.55 9.33
C ARG A 313 22.86 14.91 10.60
N LEU A 314 21.85 14.07 10.48
CA LEU A 314 21.26 13.34 11.61
C LEU A 314 22.29 12.44 12.30
N CYS A 315 23.03 11.64 11.53
CA CYS A 315 24.09 10.78 12.05
C CYS A 315 25.16 11.59 12.80
N ALA A 316 25.66 12.65 12.18
CA ALA A 316 26.67 13.51 12.79
C ALA A 316 26.18 14.12 14.11
N TRP A 317 24.92 14.52 14.20
CA TRP A 317 24.34 15.07 15.42
C TRP A 317 24.10 14.00 16.49
N VAL A 318 23.64 12.80 16.11
CA VAL A 318 23.42 11.67 17.03
C VAL A 318 24.73 11.19 17.65
N ASP A 319 25.80 11.16 16.88
CA ASP A 319 27.13 10.68 17.31
C ASP A 319 28.01 11.81 17.91
N GLY A 320 27.55 13.06 17.87
CA GLY A 320 28.29 14.24 18.33
C GLY A 320 28.26 14.45 19.85
N GLU A 321 29.05 15.43 20.33
CA GLU A 321 29.13 15.78 21.76
C GLU A 321 27.79 16.24 22.37
N THR A 322 26.89 16.79 21.56
CA THR A 322 25.55 17.25 21.98
C THR A 322 24.47 16.28 21.58
N SER A 323 24.76 14.97 21.63
CA SER A 323 23.87 13.91 21.20
C SER A 323 22.47 14.07 21.79
N PRO A 324 21.41 13.96 20.97
CA PRO A 324 20.04 13.96 21.47
C PRO A 324 19.75 12.76 22.37
N LEU A 325 20.52 11.68 22.25
CA LEU A 325 20.33 10.44 23.00
C LEU A 325 20.69 10.56 24.49
N GLU A 326 21.39 11.63 24.87
CA GLU A 326 21.70 11.95 26.28
C GLU A 326 20.61 12.80 26.97
N ARG A 327 19.59 13.23 26.22
CA ARG A 327 18.48 14.04 26.76
C ARG A 327 17.48 13.19 27.51
N GLU A 328 16.71 13.81 28.39
CA GLU A 328 15.63 13.15 29.14
C GLU A 328 14.58 12.51 28.21
N THR A 329 14.22 13.22 27.14
CA THR A 329 13.29 12.72 26.10
C THR A 329 14.00 12.65 24.74
N PRO A 330 14.84 11.63 24.53
CA PRO A 330 15.75 11.57 23.37
C PRO A 330 14.97 11.48 22.05
N TRP A 331 13.93 10.68 22.00
CA TRP A 331 13.14 10.47 20.78
C TRP A 331 12.31 11.69 20.41
N ASN A 332 11.86 12.46 21.40
CA ASN A 332 11.24 13.75 21.14
C ASN A 332 12.24 14.75 20.57
N ALA A 333 13.48 14.75 21.06
CA ALA A 333 14.52 15.61 20.51
C ALA A 333 14.82 15.26 19.03
N VAL A 334 14.96 13.98 18.70
CA VAL A 334 15.17 13.51 17.31
C VAL A 334 13.99 13.90 16.41
N TYR A 335 12.76 13.72 16.89
CA TYR A 335 11.56 14.13 16.16
C TYR A 335 11.52 15.65 15.91
N CYS A 336 11.76 16.47 16.94
CA CYS A 336 11.74 17.92 16.80
C CYS A 336 12.80 18.39 15.80
N TRP A 337 14.01 17.84 15.86
CA TRP A 337 15.04 18.13 14.86
C TRP A 337 14.56 17.82 13.44
N ALA A 338 13.95 16.65 13.23
CA ALA A 338 13.45 16.27 11.91
C ALA A 338 12.39 17.25 11.38
N VAL A 339 11.49 17.72 12.26
CA VAL A 339 10.41 18.66 11.87
C VAL A 339 10.96 20.05 11.53
N THR A 340 12.01 20.51 12.24
CA THR A 340 12.53 21.89 12.08
C THR A 340 13.66 22.00 11.07
N GLU A 341 14.49 20.95 10.92
CA GLU A 341 15.77 21.02 10.19
C GLU A 341 15.81 20.14 8.93
N ALA A 342 14.87 19.20 8.76
CA ALA A 342 14.97 18.19 7.72
C ALA A 342 13.86 18.30 6.65
N SER A 343 14.15 17.77 5.47
CA SER A 343 13.20 17.62 4.39
C SER A 343 11.98 16.76 4.78
N ILE A 344 10.87 16.89 4.05
CA ILE A 344 9.64 16.13 4.30
C ILE A 344 9.88 14.62 4.20
N GLU A 345 10.71 14.17 3.26
CA GLU A 345 11.10 12.76 3.15
C GLU A 345 11.82 12.26 4.42
N CYS A 346 12.75 13.07 4.94
CA CYS A 346 13.48 12.72 6.16
C CYS A 346 12.57 12.74 7.40
N GLN A 347 11.63 13.68 7.50
CA GLN A 347 10.65 13.72 8.59
C GLN A 347 9.85 12.41 8.66
N GLU A 348 9.34 11.93 7.54
CA GLU A 348 8.55 10.69 7.49
C GLU A 348 9.40 9.44 7.72
N LEU A 349 10.63 9.45 7.27
CA LEU A 349 11.58 8.38 7.55
C LEU A 349 11.92 8.32 9.04
N VAL A 350 12.21 9.45 9.70
CA VAL A 350 12.46 9.53 11.14
C VAL A 350 11.24 9.05 11.94
N VAL A 351 10.02 9.45 11.56
CA VAL A 351 8.80 8.93 12.21
C VAL A 351 8.73 7.41 12.13
N SER A 352 9.03 6.83 10.97
CA SER A 352 9.05 5.36 10.80
C SER A 352 10.16 4.71 11.62
N LEU A 353 11.35 5.30 11.68
CA LEU A 353 12.46 4.87 12.54
C LEU A 353 12.06 4.80 14.01
N LEU A 354 11.45 5.87 14.53
CA LEU A 354 11.05 5.97 15.92
C LEU A 354 10.01 4.90 16.29
N ILE A 355 9.04 4.65 15.43
CA ILE A 355 8.00 3.63 15.65
C ILE A 355 8.59 2.21 15.71
N GLU A 356 9.73 1.96 15.05
CA GLU A 356 10.41 0.64 15.11
C GLU A 356 11.12 0.35 16.44
N LEU A 357 11.36 1.37 17.28
CA LEU A 357 12.19 1.22 18.49
C LEU A 357 11.49 0.47 19.63
N TYR A 358 10.18 0.57 19.73
CA TYR A 358 9.40 0.02 20.84
C TYR A 358 8.26 -0.88 20.34
N PRO A 359 8.56 -2.05 19.76
CA PRO A 359 7.54 -2.96 19.23
C PRO A 359 6.48 -3.34 20.27
N GLY A 360 6.85 -3.56 21.51
CA GLY A 360 5.90 -3.90 22.59
C GLY A 360 4.85 -2.82 22.86
N GLU A 361 5.16 -1.56 22.57
CA GLU A 361 4.23 -0.43 22.74
C GLU A 361 3.42 -0.12 21.48
N VAL A 362 3.97 -0.45 20.33
CA VAL A 362 3.39 -0.08 19.02
C VAL A 362 2.51 -1.18 18.45
N ASP A 363 2.93 -2.44 18.52
CA ASP A 363 2.21 -3.56 17.91
C ASP A 363 0.78 -3.75 18.45
N PRO A 364 0.51 -3.59 19.76
CA PRO A 364 -0.85 -3.68 20.27
C PRO A 364 -1.82 -2.65 19.66
N LEU A 365 -1.29 -1.54 19.14
CA LEU A 365 -2.12 -0.51 18.49
C LEU A 365 -2.71 -0.97 17.14
N GLU A 366 -2.28 -2.10 16.60
CA GLU A 366 -2.89 -2.69 15.40
C GLU A 366 -4.38 -2.99 15.59
N GLU A 367 -4.82 -3.25 16.81
CA GLU A 367 -6.22 -3.47 17.14
C GLU A 367 -7.09 -2.23 16.91
N CYS A 368 -6.46 -1.04 16.86
CA CYS A 368 -7.13 0.22 16.53
C CYS A 368 -7.30 0.43 15.01
N LEU A 369 -6.69 -0.41 14.17
CA LEU A 369 -6.86 -0.33 12.73
C LEU A 369 -8.21 -0.94 12.35
N ALA A 370 -9.11 -0.10 11.86
CA ALA A 370 -10.46 -0.50 11.47
C ALA A 370 -10.69 -0.34 9.96
N THR A 371 -11.60 -1.12 9.43
CA THR A 371 -12.16 -0.93 8.09
C THR A 371 -13.26 0.13 8.12
N ASP A 372 -13.53 0.77 6.97
CA ASP A 372 -14.62 1.73 6.86
C ASP A 372 -15.97 1.13 7.27
N ALA A 373 -16.62 1.77 8.22
CA ALA A 373 -18.05 1.75 8.33
C ALA A 373 -18.56 3.02 7.61
N ARG A 374 -19.46 2.89 6.63
CA ARG A 374 -19.99 4.07 5.94
C ARG A 374 -20.77 4.94 6.92
N THR A 375 -20.27 6.15 7.22
CA THR A 375 -21.00 7.12 8.02
C THR A 375 -22.27 7.54 7.25
N PRO A 376 -23.47 7.29 7.79
CA PRO A 376 -24.70 7.72 7.14
C PRO A 376 -24.78 9.24 7.10
N LEU A 377 -25.28 9.78 6.00
CA LEU A 377 -25.51 11.21 5.86
C LEU A 377 -26.62 11.66 6.83
N ASP A 378 -26.32 12.64 7.69
CA ASP A 378 -27.28 13.25 8.59
C ASP A 378 -28.01 14.41 7.91
N GLY A 379 -29.22 14.15 7.45
CA GLY A 379 -30.09 15.17 6.86
C GLY A 379 -30.72 16.12 7.90
N SER A 380 -30.70 15.79 9.20
CA SER A 380 -31.25 16.61 10.27
C SER A 380 -30.28 17.71 10.75
N MET A 381 -29.00 17.61 10.43
CA MET A 381 -27.99 18.62 10.75
C MET A 381 -28.44 20.01 10.25
N GLN A 382 -28.22 21.04 11.05
CA GLN A 382 -28.55 22.41 10.66
C GLN A 382 -27.48 22.99 9.70
N ILE A 383 -27.89 23.87 8.82
CA ILE A 383 -27.00 24.59 7.88
C ILE A 383 -25.88 25.33 8.61
N GLU A 384 -26.17 25.95 9.76
CA GLU A 384 -25.14 26.61 10.55
C GLU A 384 -24.06 25.65 11.04
N THR A 385 -24.47 24.49 11.52
CA THR A 385 -23.52 23.44 11.96
C THR A 385 -22.64 22.99 10.78
N LEU A 386 -23.24 22.73 9.63
CA LEU A 386 -22.49 22.35 8.43
C LEU A 386 -21.52 23.45 7.99
N ARG A 387 -21.93 24.73 8.05
CA ARG A 387 -21.08 25.87 7.76
C ARG A 387 -19.87 25.94 8.68
N ASN A 388 -20.11 25.83 9.99
CA ASN A 388 -19.04 25.85 11.00
C ASN A 388 -18.04 24.72 10.80
N ILE A 389 -18.49 23.51 10.44
CA ILE A 389 -17.61 22.40 10.10
C ILE A 389 -16.73 22.75 8.91
N ILE A 390 -17.31 23.31 7.83
CA ILE A 390 -16.56 23.70 6.65
C ILE A 390 -15.49 24.74 7.01
N GLU A 391 -15.86 25.76 7.79
CA GLU A 391 -14.92 26.81 8.22
C GLU A 391 -13.77 26.27 9.07
N GLN A 392 -14.02 25.23 9.89
CA GLN A 392 -12.99 24.62 10.73
C GLN A 392 -12.07 23.64 9.96
N VAL A 393 -12.64 22.81 9.11
CA VAL A 393 -11.92 21.68 8.50
C VAL A 393 -11.43 22.01 7.09
N TYR A 394 -12.15 22.86 6.37
CA TYR A 394 -11.90 23.18 4.97
C TYR A 394 -11.54 24.65 4.72
N ALA A 395 -11.12 25.41 5.75
CA ALA A 395 -10.71 26.80 5.59
C ALA A 395 -9.69 27.00 4.47
N TRP A 396 -8.76 26.05 4.31
CA TRP A 396 -7.73 26.04 3.26
C TRP A 396 -8.32 26.07 1.84
N THR A 397 -9.58 25.67 1.64
CA THR A 397 -10.21 25.70 0.31
C THR A 397 -10.54 27.13 -0.13
N PHE A 398 -10.73 28.05 0.79
CA PHE A 398 -11.09 29.44 0.47
C PHE A 398 -9.92 30.26 -0.08
N GLU A 399 -8.69 29.79 0.16
CA GLU A 399 -7.46 30.42 -0.34
C GLU A 399 -7.12 29.97 -1.77
N SER A 400 -7.86 29.01 -2.32
CA SER A 400 -7.57 28.40 -3.62
C SER A 400 -8.33 29.10 -4.76
N ASP A 401 -7.63 29.44 -5.85
CA ASP A 401 -8.23 29.93 -7.09
C ASP A 401 -8.47 28.76 -8.06
N PHE A 402 -9.73 28.50 -8.34
CA PHE A 402 -10.17 27.44 -9.27
C PHE A 402 -10.46 27.93 -10.70
N ASN A 403 -10.17 29.19 -11.01
CA ASN A 403 -10.41 29.76 -12.33
C ASN A 403 -9.25 29.52 -13.29
N ASP A 404 -8.06 29.20 -12.78
CA ASP A 404 -6.91 28.85 -13.60
C ASP A 404 -7.12 27.49 -14.28
N ARG A 405 -7.16 27.49 -15.61
CA ARG A 405 -7.30 26.27 -16.41
C ARG A 405 -6.14 25.31 -16.27
N ALA A 406 -4.92 25.78 -16.02
CA ALA A 406 -3.75 24.93 -15.81
C ALA A 406 -3.88 24.10 -14.53
N SER A 407 -4.45 24.69 -13.48
CA SER A 407 -4.74 24.03 -12.20
C SER A 407 -5.88 23.01 -12.29
N ASN A 408 -6.67 23.03 -13.36
CA ASN A 408 -7.83 22.15 -13.56
C ASN A 408 -7.51 20.89 -14.37
N THR A 409 -6.26 20.59 -14.61
CA THR A 409 -5.84 19.48 -15.49
C THR A 409 -6.17 18.12 -14.90
N TYR A 410 -6.36 18.01 -13.58
CA TYR A 410 -6.61 16.75 -12.89
C TYR A 410 -7.95 16.80 -12.17
N PHE A 411 -8.93 16.09 -12.74
CA PHE A 411 -10.24 15.95 -12.16
C PHE A 411 -10.40 14.58 -11.51
N TRP A 412 -11.04 14.56 -10.35
CA TRP A 412 -11.64 13.38 -9.82
C TRP A 412 -13.00 13.20 -10.50
N TYR A 413 -13.31 12.01 -10.96
CA TYR A 413 -14.59 11.69 -11.56
C TYR A 413 -15.14 10.40 -10.99
N TYR A 414 -16.46 10.27 -10.94
CA TYR A 414 -17.13 9.05 -10.54
C TYR A 414 -17.43 8.22 -11.79
N SER A 415 -16.96 6.98 -11.80
CA SER A 415 -17.24 6.03 -12.88
C SER A 415 -18.44 5.17 -12.49
N GLU A 416 -19.57 5.30 -13.18
CA GLU A 416 -20.76 4.47 -12.94
C GLU A 416 -20.50 3.00 -13.25
N ASP A 417 -19.74 2.69 -14.30
CA ASP A 417 -19.38 1.31 -14.65
C ASP A 417 -18.64 0.58 -13.52
N LYS A 418 -17.89 1.32 -12.71
CA LYS A 418 -17.03 0.76 -11.65
C LYS A 418 -17.50 1.12 -10.26
N MET A 419 -18.58 1.90 -10.18
CA MET A 419 -19.18 2.36 -8.93
C MET A 419 -18.16 2.99 -7.96
N GLU A 420 -17.16 3.67 -8.50
CA GLU A 420 -16.06 4.27 -7.73
C GLU A 420 -15.58 5.60 -8.31
N PRO A 421 -15.11 6.55 -7.48
CA PRO A 421 -14.43 7.75 -7.94
C PRO A 421 -13.07 7.40 -8.55
N ARG A 422 -12.69 8.18 -9.57
CA ARG A 422 -11.40 8.08 -10.24
C ARG A 422 -10.78 9.46 -10.42
N LEU A 423 -9.46 9.49 -10.51
CA LEU A 423 -8.70 10.67 -10.90
C LEU A 423 -8.17 10.47 -12.32
N GLY A 424 -8.32 11.47 -13.16
CA GLY A 424 -7.75 11.45 -14.49
C GLY A 424 -8.29 12.58 -15.35
N PHE A 425 -7.62 12.80 -16.47
CA PHE A 425 -8.16 13.60 -17.58
C PHE A 425 -8.95 12.64 -18.47
N ARG A 426 -10.15 13.04 -18.84
CA ARG A 426 -10.94 12.27 -19.76
C ARG A 426 -11.16 13.07 -21.03
N ASP A 427 -10.69 12.54 -22.14
CA ASP A 427 -11.15 12.94 -23.45
C ASP A 427 -12.60 12.46 -23.62
N ASN A 428 -13.36 13.15 -24.46
CA ASN A 428 -14.76 12.84 -24.73
C ASN A 428 -14.88 11.47 -25.43
N GLU A 429 -14.78 10.41 -24.65
CA GLU A 429 -15.05 9.05 -25.11
C GLU A 429 -16.55 8.79 -25.08
N VAL A 430 -17.03 8.01 -26.04
CA VAL A 430 -18.42 7.55 -26.08
C VAL A 430 -18.70 6.73 -24.82
N GLY A 431 -19.72 7.11 -24.06
CA GLY A 431 -20.05 6.52 -22.74
C GLY A 431 -19.46 7.28 -21.55
N ALA A 432 -18.87 8.45 -21.77
CA ALA A 432 -18.34 9.33 -20.73
C ALA A 432 -19.40 10.17 -20.01
N GLU A 433 -20.61 10.14 -20.50
CA GLU A 433 -21.71 11.03 -20.07
C GLU A 433 -22.10 10.84 -18.60
N CYS A 434 -21.82 9.65 -18.06
CA CYS A 434 -22.18 9.28 -16.69
C CYS A 434 -21.09 9.58 -15.66
N GLU A 435 -20.01 10.26 -16.01
CA GLU A 435 -18.91 10.53 -15.11
C GLU A 435 -18.92 11.96 -14.58
N MET A 436 -18.98 12.10 -13.26
CA MET A 436 -18.97 13.40 -12.60
C MET A 436 -17.58 13.75 -12.09
N PRO A 437 -17.06 14.95 -12.42
CA PRO A 437 -15.81 15.43 -11.85
C PRO A 437 -15.97 15.64 -10.34
N ILE A 438 -15.02 15.17 -9.56
CA ILE A 438 -14.96 15.39 -8.12
C ILE A 438 -13.71 16.21 -7.81
N ALA A 439 -13.91 17.46 -7.45
CA ALA A 439 -12.85 18.35 -6.99
C ALA A 439 -13.18 18.78 -5.56
N VAL A 440 -12.68 18.07 -4.57
CA VAL A 440 -13.10 18.24 -3.15
C VAL A 440 -13.09 19.71 -2.73
N ALA A 441 -12.00 20.44 -2.95
CA ALA A 441 -11.89 21.83 -2.52
C ALA A 441 -12.89 22.73 -3.27
N ARG A 442 -13.05 22.55 -4.58
CA ARG A 442 -14.00 23.29 -5.41
C ARG A 442 -15.44 22.98 -5.00
N ASP A 443 -15.74 21.71 -4.77
CA ASP A 443 -17.08 21.28 -4.43
C ASP A 443 -17.47 21.75 -3.02
N VAL A 444 -16.53 21.77 -2.09
CA VAL A 444 -16.75 22.38 -0.75
C VAL A 444 -16.96 23.87 -0.85
N GLN A 445 -16.16 24.58 -1.66
CA GLN A 445 -16.34 26.03 -1.86
C GLN A 445 -17.70 26.35 -2.50
N ARG A 446 -18.15 25.58 -3.50
CA ARG A 446 -19.47 25.72 -4.11
C ARG A 446 -20.60 25.42 -3.13
N LEU A 447 -20.46 24.37 -2.32
CA LEU A 447 -21.39 24.06 -1.24
C LEU A 447 -21.49 25.25 -0.28
N TYR A 448 -20.34 25.74 0.21
CA TYR A 448 -20.31 26.86 1.17
C TYR A 448 -21.00 28.11 0.60
N GLN A 449 -20.78 28.46 -0.65
CA GLN A 449 -21.49 29.55 -1.33
C GLN A 449 -23.01 29.31 -1.37
N CYS A 450 -23.43 28.06 -1.64
CA CYS A 450 -24.85 27.69 -1.66
C CYS A 450 -25.50 27.85 -0.30
N LEU A 451 -24.77 27.57 0.81
CA LEU A 451 -25.31 27.69 2.18
C LEU A 451 -25.76 29.11 2.52
N SER A 452 -25.23 30.14 1.88
CA SER A 452 -25.61 31.54 2.13
C SER A 452 -27.07 31.85 1.77
N SER A 453 -27.69 31.05 0.90
CA SER A 453 -29.10 31.21 0.50
C SER A 453 -30.09 30.55 1.47
N PHE A 454 -29.62 29.91 2.55
CA PHE A 454 -30.46 29.24 3.53
C PHE A 454 -30.35 29.88 4.93
N SER A 455 -31.44 29.78 5.71
CA SER A 455 -31.40 30.15 7.12
C SER A 455 -30.51 29.19 7.90
N ALA A 456 -29.85 29.71 8.94
CA ALA A 456 -28.97 28.97 9.85
C ALA A 456 -29.61 27.69 10.43
N VAL A 457 -30.89 27.75 10.77
CA VAL A 457 -31.63 26.64 11.38
C VAL A 457 -32.26 25.68 10.38
N THR A 458 -32.10 25.90 9.09
CA THR A 458 -32.63 25.01 8.03
C THR A 458 -31.94 23.65 8.10
N PRO A 459 -32.66 22.52 8.02
CA PRO A 459 -32.06 21.20 7.94
C PRO A 459 -31.32 21.00 6.59
N VAL A 460 -30.20 20.28 6.63
CA VAL A 460 -29.42 19.87 5.44
C VAL A 460 -30.29 19.09 4.43
N ALA A 461 -31.25 18.32 4.90
CA ALA A 461 -32.20 17.63 4.00
C ALA A 461 -32.92 18.60 3.05
N THR A 462 -33.30 19.80 3.51
CA THR A 462 -33.95 20.83 2.67
C THR A 462 -33.01 21.33 1.58
N LEU A 463 -31.73 21.57 1.91
CA LEU A 463 -30.68 21.90 0.95
C LEU A 463 -30.56 20.82 -0.13
N LEU A 464 -30.47 19.55 0.30
CA LEU A 464 -30.26 18.42 -0.60
C LEU A 464 -31.47 18.09 -1.49
N MET A 465 -32.68 18.41 -1.04
CA MET A 465 -33.86 18.32 -1.89
C MET A 465 -33.83 19.36 -3.02
N GLN A 466 -33.31 20.55 -2.74
CA GLN A 466 -33.21 21.61 -3.74
C GLN A 466 -31.95 21.49 -4.62
N TYR A 467 -30.83 21.06 -4.04
CA TYR A 467 -29.52 20.93 -4.70
C TYR A 467 -28.90 19.55 -4.44
N PRO A 468 -29.43 18.46 -5.06
CA PRO A 468 -28.98 17.10 -4.82
C PRO A 468 -27.51 16.85 -5.24
N VAL A 469 -26.96 17.71 -6.09
CA VAL A 469 -25.54 17.66 -6.52
C VAL A 469 -24.56 17.76 -5.34
N HIS A 470 -24.94 18.38 -4.25
CA HIS A 470 -24.09 18.53 -3.07
C HIS A 470 -24.09 17.32 -2.12
N ARG A 471 -24.86 16.25 -2.41
CA ARG A 471 -25.02 15.12 -1.49
C ARG A 471 -23.68 14.49 -1.09
N HIS A 472 -22.79 14.22 -2.05
CA HIS A 472 -21.50 13.62 -1.75
C HIS A 472 -20.58 14.55 -0.96
N THR A 473 -20.59 15.84 -1.29
CA THR A 473 -19.80 16.86 -0.56
C THR A 473 -20.27 17.01 0.87
N VAL A 474 -21.59 17.07 1.11
CA VAL A 474 -22.16 17.11 2.46
C VAL A 474 -21.79 15.88 3.27
N GLY A 475 -21.97 14.68 2.71
CA GLY A 475 -21.60 13.43 3.38
C GLY A 475 -20.11 13.41 3.74
N ARG A 476 -19.24 13.86 2.82
CA ARG A 476 -17.79 13.96 3.09
C ARG A 476 -17.49 14.95 4.23
N VAL A 477 -18.08 16.14 4.22
CA VAL A 477 -17.87 17.14 5.27
C VAL A 477 -18.28 16.59 6.64
N GLN A 478 -19.42 15.91 6.72
CA GLN A 478 -19.90 15.27 7.96
C GLN A 478 -18.96 14.17 8.44
N THR A 479 -18.46 13.33 7.52
CA THR A 479 -17.52 12.25 7.82
C THR A 479 -16.20 12.83 8.35
N ILE A 480 -15.63 13.82 7.68
CA ILE A 480 -14.35 14.42 8.06
C ILE A 480 -14.43 15.18 9.39
N ALA A 481 -15.59 15.72 9.75
CA ALA A 481 -15.79 16.30 11.08
C ALA A 481 -15.53 15.29 12.21
N GLN A 482 -15.86 14.02 11.98
CA GLN A 482 -15.63 12.93 12.94
C GLN A 482 -14.24 12.30 12.76
N TYR A 483 -13.74 12.28 11.54
CA TYR A 483 -12.50 11.58 11.14
C TYR A 483 -11.52 12.52 10.43
N PRO A 484 -10.95 13.52 11.15
CA PRO A 484 -10.20 14.63 10.53
C PRO A 484 -8.95 14.19 9.76
N TYR A 485 -8.32 13.07 10.12
CA TYR A 485 -7.22 12.51 9.32
C TYR A 485 -7.70 11.80 8.03
N GLY A 486 -9.00 11.69 7.81
CA GLY A 486 -9.55 11.15 6.57
C GLY A 486 -9.50 12.12 5.39
N GLU A 487 -9.25 13.41 5.61
CA GLU A 487 -9.08 14.39 4.53
C GLU A 487 -7.61 14.47 4.12
N VAL A 488 -7.30 13.86 2.99
CA VAL A 488 -5.93 13.82 2.45
C VAL A 488 -5.52 15.13 1.77
N GLN A 489 -6.35 16.17 1.84
CA GLN A 489 -6.13 17.43 1.11
C GLN A 489 -5.70 17.17 -0.34
N ALA A 490 -6.28 16.12 -0.90
CA ALA A 490 -5.87 15.51 -2.16
C ALA A 490 -6.27 16.36 -3.37
N ASN A 491 -6.75 17.56 -3.14
CA ASN A 491 -6.94 18.49 -4.23
C ASN A 491 -5.58 19.09 -4.60
N LEU A 492 -4.98 18.51 -5.63
CA LEU A 492 -3.68 18.92 -6.16
C LEU A 492 -3.60 20.42 -6.48
N ILE A 493 -4.74 21.04 -6.78
CA ILE A 493 -4.84 22.48 -7.04
C ILE A 493 -4.49 23.28 -5.79
N ALA A 494 -5.05 22.88 -4.65
CA ALA A 494 -4.88 23.61 -3.39
C ALA A 494 -3.50 23.39 -2.75
N THR A 495 -2.93 22.19 -2.91
CA THR A 495 -1.67 21.83 -2.22
C THR A 495 -0.43 22.01 -3.08
N GLY A 496 -0.57 22.18 -4.41
CA GLY A 496 0.55 22.22 -5.34
C GLY A 496 1.33 20.90 -5.44
N SER A 497 0.80 19.81 -4.86
CA SER A 497 1.40 18.48 -4.93
C SER A 497 1.31 17.92 -6.34
N ARG A 498 2.29 17.10 -6.74
CA ARG A 498 2.20 16.38 -8.02
C ARG A 498 1.13 15.30 -7.93
N PRO A 499 0.42 15.00 -9.02
CA PRO A 499 -0.61 13.95 -9.05
C PRO A 499 -0.12 12.62 -8.50
N ILE A 500 1.10 12.22 -8.87
CA ILE A 500 1.70 10.95 -8.43
C ILE A 500 1.93 10.86 -6.91
N ASP A 501 2.07 11.99 -6.22
CA ASP A 501 2.29 12.03 -4.77
C ASP A 501 1.05 11.56 -3.97
N LEU A 502 -0.15 11.60 -4.57
CA LEU A 502 -1.36 11.03 -3.96
C LEU A 502 -1.24 9.52 -3.68
N LEU A 503 -0.43 8.81 -4.45
CA LEU A 503 -0.24 7.37 -4.26
C LEU A 503 0.61 7.05 -3.04
N ARG A 504 1.35 7.99 -2.47
CA ARG A 504 2.22 7.77 -1.30
C ARG A 504 1.46 7.26 -0.10
N TRP A 505 0.29 7.81 0.18
CA TRP A 505 -0.57 7.36 1.27
C TRP A 505 -0.91 5.88 1.15
N LYS A 506 -1.45 5.52 0.01
CA LYS A 506 -1.83 4.13 -0.28
C LYS A 506 -0.63 3.19 -0.13
N LEU A 507 0.52 3.60 -0.62
CA LEU A 507 1.73 2.80 -0.56
C LEU A 507 2.25 2.67 0.88
N ALA A 508 2.14 3.72 1.68
CA ALA A 508 2.57 3.72 3.08
C ALA A 508 1.73 2.76 3.95
N PHE A 509 0.41 2.80 3.86
CA PHE A 509 -0.42 1.93 4.68
C PHE A 509 -0.47 0.47 4.18
N PHE A 510 -0.30 0.19 2.89
CA PHE A 510 -0.08 -1.18 2.42
C PHE A 510 1.30 -1.72 2.79
N GLY A 511 2.33 -0.87 2.81
CA GLY A 511 3.71 -1.25 3.15
C GLY A 511 4.58 -1.51 1.93
N ALA A 512 4.26 -0.90 0.78
CA ALA A 512 5.05 -1.02 -0.42
C ALA A 512 6.46 -0.45 -0.25
N SER A 513 7.42 -1.00 -0.97
CA SER A 513 8.77 -0.48 -1.13
C SER A 513 8.99 0.03 -2.55
N LYS A 514 10.00 0.85 -2.74
CA LYS A 514 10.41 1.43 -4.01
C LYS A 514 9.34 2.30 -4.67
N PHE A 515 9.06 3.46 -4.09
CA PHE A 515 8.33 4.50 -4.82
C PHE A 515 9.19 5.01 -5.98
N ASP A 516 8.88 4.53 -7.18
CA ASP A 516 9.61 4.79 -8.42
C ASP A 516 8.65 5.36 -9.47
N PRO A 517 8.36 6.67 -9.43
CA PRO A 517 7.51 7.33 -10.41
C PRO A 517 8.05 7.12 -11.83
N LYS A 518 7.18 6.70 -12.74
CA LYS A 518 7.50 6.57 -14.17
C LYS A 518 6.91 7.69 -14.99
N SER A 519 5.94 8.38 -14.42
CA SER A 519 5.33 9.63 -14.89
C SER A 519 4.49 10.21 -13.77
N ASN A 520 3.80 11.33 -14.01
CA ASN A 520 2.80 11.84 -13.09
C ASN A 520 1.55 10.95 -12.98
N LEU A 521 1.44 9.89 -13.78
CA LEU A 521 0.26 9.04 -13.87
C LEU A 521 0.43 7.67 -13.20
N TRP A 522 1.65 7.17 -13.00
CA TRP A 522 1.87 5.85 -12.41
C TRP A 522 3.27 5.66 -11.81
N THR A 523 3.36 4.77 -10.84
CA THR A 523 4.60 4.36 -10.18
C THR A 523 4.74 2.84 -10.17
N ARG A 524 5.97 2.36 -10.19
CA ARG A 524 6.30 0.98 -9.83
C ARG A 524 6.48 0.86 -8.33
N ILE A 525 6.05 -0.26 -7.80
CA ILE A 525 6.21 -0.61 -6.40
C ILE A 525 6.55 -2.08 -6.27
N THR A 526 7.11 -2.43 -5.13
CA THR A 526 7.33 -3.82 -4.72
C THR A 526 6.64 -4.04 -3.39
N LEU A 527 5.93 -5.16 -3.29
CA LEU A 527 5.22 -5.60 -2.09
C LEU A 527 6.01 -6.74 -1.45
N TYR A 528 6.05 -6.84 -0.13
CA TYR A 528 6.77 -7.89 0.61
C TYR A 528 8.28 -7.98 0.35
N GLN A 529 8.92 -6.92 -0.12
CA GLN A 529 10.37 -6.91 -0.25
C GLN A 529 11.02 -6.92 1.15
N GLY A 530 11.92 -7.85 1.39
CA GLY A 530 12.56 -8.07 2.69
C GLY A 530 11.73 -8.92 3.67
N ALA A 531 10.47 -9.23 3.37
CA ALA A 531 9.60 -10.00 4.25
C ALA A 531 10.13 -11.42 4.49
N PRO A 532 9.89 -12.02 5.68
CA PRO A 532 10.26 -13.40 5.98
C PRO A 532 9.60 -14.36 5.01
N LEU A 533 10.22 -15.52 4.81
CA LEU A 533 9.63 -16.67 4.14
C LEU A 533 8.79 -17.49 5.13
N PRO A 534 7.91 -18.39 4.66
CA PRO A 534 7.14 -19.25 5.57
C PRO A 534 7.98 -20.01 6.60
N ALA A 535 9.19 -20.46 6.20
CA ALA A 535 10.13 -21.15 7.11
C ALA A 535 10.72 -20.22 8.18
N ASP A 536 10.75 -18.92 7.96
CA ASP A 536 11.28 -17.92 8.91
C ASP A 536 10.22 -17.47 9.93
N LEU A 537 8.93 -17.68 9.65
CA LEU A 537 7.81 -17.19 10.48
C LEU A 537 7.88 -17.62 11.96
N PRO A 538 8.40 -18.80 12.33
CA PRO A 538 8.53 -19.18 13.74
C PRO A 538 9.57 -18.38 14.53
N GLN A 539 10.43 -17.59 13.87
CA GLN A 539 11.52 -16.85 14.51
C GLN A 539 11.02 -15.53 15.11
N LEU A 540 11.60 -15.13 16.25
CA LEU A 540 11.21 -13.90 16.97
C LEU A 540 11.49 -12.61 16.19
N ASP A 541 12.48 -12.61 15.31
CA ASP A 541 12.91 -11.48 14.49
C ASP A 541 12.30 -11.48 13.07
N ALA A 542 11.28 -12.33 12.85
CA ALA A 542 10.62 -12.44 11.55
C ALA A 542 10.08 -11.09 11.04
N ASP A 543 9.69 -10.18 11.93
CA ASP A 543 9.19 -8.84 11.59
C ASP A 543 10.31 -7.80 11.33
N ASP A 544 11.59 -8.14 11.40
CA ASP A 544 12.69 -7.22 11.13
C ASP A 544 12.99 -7.10 9.64
N TRP A 545 12.16 -6.35 8.90
CA TRP A 545 12.29 -6.13 7.46
C TRP A 545 11.95 -4.71 6.99
N CYS A 546 11.87 -3.76 7.92
CA CYS A 546 11.86 -2.34 7.60
C CYS A 546 13.20 -1.93 6.99
N PHE A 547 13.16 -1.05 6.01
CA PHE A 547 14.32 -0.61 5.24
C PHE A 547 15.11 -1.77 4.62
N PRO A 548 14.54 -2.50 3.65
CA PRO A 548 15.21 -3.64 3.02
C PRO A 548 16.48 -3.19 2.29
N VAL A 549 17.60 -3.77 2.68
CA VAL A 549 18.91 -3.54 2.07
C VAL A 549 19.24 -4.70 1.15
N ARG A 550 19.92 -4.42 0.02
CA ARG A 550 20.32 -5.49 -0.88
C ARG A 550 21.26 -6.48 -0.19
N PRO A 551 21.16 -7.78 -0.48
CA PRO A 551 22.08 -8.79 0.00
C PRO A 551 23.53 -8.45 -0.37
N ARG A 552 24.47 -8.81 0.50
CA ARG A 552 25.90 -8.71 0.19
C ARG A 552 26.32 -9.93 -0.60
N VAL A 553 27.26 -9.74 -1.52
CA VAL A 553 27.93 -10.87 -2.17
C VAL A 553 28.75 -11.58 -1.08
N ALA A 554 28.47 -12.85 -0.84
CA ALA A 554 29.24 -13.68 0.10
C ALA A 554 30.64 -13.94 -0.45
#